data_1d5efe9e71b9bd14566d86f2128b3e0e
#
_entry.id   1d5efe9e71b9bd14566d86f2128b3e0e
#
_cell.length_a   1.000
_cell.length_b   1.000
_cell.length_c   1.000
_cell.angle_alpha   90.00
_cell.angle_beta   90.00
_cell.angle_gamma   90.00
#
_symmetry.space_group_name_H-M   'P 1'
#
loop_
_entity.id
_entity.type
_entity.pdbx_description
1 polymer ?
#
loop_
_entity_poly.entity_id
_entity_poly.type
_entity_poly.pdbx_seq_one_letter_code
_entity_poly.pdbx_strand_id
1 'polypeptide(L)'
;MKCYDCGGEIASGTDKCPSCGCPAGRDEAAGCLGARLLTAQLESESALDQLGKARSAMFAAALLALASGVVELVNAQGNGVRLVVGIVMLVLAGGYVAIGCNVRKSQLVLSVAGLVVSAFFLSGVFGVVIAGVMALSVWFAVLYTKAVARERELRAKLEKLK
;
A
#
# COMPACT_ATOMS: atom_id res chain seq x y z
N MET A 1 36.30 -11.47 5.64
CA MET A 1 35.09 -12.31 5.78
C MET A 1 33.88 -11.55 5.22
N LYS A 2 32.76 -12.25 4.92
CA LYS A 2 31.54 -11.59 4.40
C LYS A 2 30.65 -11.14 5.55
N CYS A 3 30.09 -9.94 5.43
CA CYS A 3 29.12 -9.41 6.38
C CYS A 3 27.80 -10.21 6.35
N TYR A 4 27.26 -10.53 7.52
CA TYR A 4 26.00 -11.29 7.64
C TYR A 4 24.76 -10.52 7.21
N ASP A 5 24.81 -9.17 7.21
CA ASP A 5 23.69 -8.33 6.81
C ASP A 5 23.73 -7.97 5.33
N CYS A 6 24.78 -7.25 4.88
CA CYS A 6 24.85 -6.71 3.52
C CYS A 6 25.63 -7.58 2.53
N GLY A 7 26.33 -8.62 3.02
CA GLY A 7 27.21 -9.47 2.19
C GLY A 7 28.51 -8.81 1.77
N GLY A 8 28.77 -7.56 2.18
CA GLY A 8 30.02 -6.84 1.88
C GLY A 8 31.24 -7.48 2.54
N GLU A 9 32.42 -7.25 1.96
CA GLU A 9 33.67 -7.77 2.52
C GLU A 9 34.11 -6.97 3.74
N ILE A 10 34.45 -7.68 4.80
CA ILE A 10 35.01 -7.13 6.04
C ILE A 10 36.50 -7.48 6.04
N ALA A 11 37.35 -6.46 6.13
CA ALA A 11 38.81 -6.66 6.23
C ALA A 11 39.17 -7.37 7.54
N SER A 12 40.22 -8.19 7.51
CA SER A 12 40.74 -8.86 8.71
C SER A 12 41.22 -7.80 9.72
N GLY A 13 40.66 -7.85 10.94
CA GLY A 13 40.99 -6.93 12.02
C GLY A 13 40.04 -5.76 12.20
N THR A 14 38.94 -5.69 11.42
CA THR A 14 37.85 -4.72 11.64
C THR A 14 36.68 -5.39 12.38
N ASP A 15 36.21 -4.76 13.47
CA ASP A 15 35.11 -5.26 14.28
C ASP A 15 33.72 -4.99 13.66
N LYS A 16 33.66 -4.13 12.65
CA LYS A 16 32.39 -3.71 12.02
C LYS A 16 32.50 -3.65 10.49
N CYS A 17 31.42 -3.95 9.82
CA CYS A 17 31.32 -3.82 8.38
C CYS A 17 31.34 -2.34 7.96
N PRO A 18 32.23 -1.91 7.03
CA PRO A 18 32.30 -0.52 6.59
C PRO A 18 31.06 -0.06 5.84
N SER A 19 30.32 -0.97 5.21
CA SER A 19 29.15 -0.65 4.37
C SER A 19 27.85 -0.48 5.17
N CYS A 20 27.64 -1.28 6.23
CA CYS A 20 26.36 -1.28 6.98
C CYS A 20 26.53 -1.09 8.49
N GLY A 21 27.76 -1.05 9.01
CA GLY A 21 28.06 -0.89 10.43
C GLY A 21 27.74 -2.11 11.30
N CYS A 22 27.32 -3.24 10.70
CA CYS A 22 27.00 -4.47 11.44
C CYS A 22 28.29 -5.10 12.00
N PRO A 23 28.29 -5.59 13.27
CA PRO A 23 29.46 -6.27 13.85
C PRO A 23 29.88 -7.50 13.05
N ALA A 24 31.18 -7.80 13.11
CA ALA A 24 31.76 -8.92 12.40
C ALA A 24 31.51 -10.27 13.10
N GLY A 25 31.35 -10.26 14.45
CA GLY A 25 31.05 -11.43 15.25
C GLY A 25 29.64 -11.98 14.97
N ARG A 26 29.49 -13.33 14.95
CA ARG A 26 28.20 -13.98 14.65
C ARG A 26 27.11 -13.61 15.65
N ASP A 27 27.41 -13.67 16.94
CA ASP A 27 26.44 -13.41 18.00
C ASP A 27 26.06 -11.93 18.07
N GLU A 28 27.04 -11.04 17.91
CA GLU A 28 26.81 -9.60 17.85
C GLU A 28 26.06 -9.18 16.58
N ALA A 29 26.32 -9.84 15.43
CA ALA A 29 25.58 -9.65 14.20
C ALA A 29 24.12 -10.12 14.35
N ALA A 30 23.87 -11.23 15.07
CA ALA A 30 22.52 -11.68 15.37
C ALA A 30 21.76 -10.65 16.22
N GLY A 31 22.41 -10.05 17.22
CA GLY A 31 21.84 -8.95 18.02
C GLY A 31 21.51 -7.70 17.16
N CYS A 32 22.42 -7.31 16.28
CA CYS A 32 22.24 -6.19 15.36
C CYS A 32 21.05 -6.43 14.41
N LEU A 33 20.95 -7.61 13.81
CA LEU A 33 19.84 -8.00 12.94
C LEU A 33 18.52 -8.11 13.71
N GLY A 34 18.54 -8.59 14.95
CA GLY A 34 17.38 -8.63 15.84
C GLY A 34 16.81 -7.23 16.11
N ALA A 35 17.68 -6.26 16.43
CA ALA A 35 17.26 -4.86 16.63
C ALA A 35 16.65 -4.25 15.36
N ARG A 36 17.26 -4.51 14.18
CA ARG A 36 16.71 -4.06 12.88
C ARG A 36 15.40 -4.74 12.54
N LEU A 37 15.22 -6.00 12.92
CA LEU A 37 13.95 -6.71 12.74
C LEU A 37 12.84 -6.07 13.57
N LEU A 38 13.11 -5.70 14.82
CA LEU A 38 12.15 -4.98 15.67
C LEU A 38 11.72 -3.65 15.05
N THR A 39 12.67 -2.87 14.55
CA THR A 39 12.31 -1.61 13.86
C THR A 39 11.50 -1.86 12.60
N ALA A 40 11.83 -2.89 11.81
CA ALA A 40 11.05 -3.24 10.62
C ALA A 40 9.64 -3.75 10.96
N GLN A 41 9.45 -4.42 12.09
CA GLN A 41 8.13 -4.82 12.58
C GLN A 41 7.28 -3.60 12.98
N LEU A 42 7.85 -2.63 13.69
CA LEU A 42 7.16 -1.38 14.02
C LEU A 42 6.79 -0.59 12.75
N GLU A 43 7.68 -0.55 11.76
CA GLU A 43 7.39 0.05 10.45
C GLU A 43 6.24 -0.67 9.72
N SER A 44 6.20 -2.01 9.78
CA SER A 44 5.13 -2.79 9.15
C SER A 44 3.79 -2.62 9.85
N GLU A 45 3.77 -2.51 11.19
CA GLU A 45 2.56 -2.22 11.96
C GLU A 45 2.03 -0.82 11.69
N SER A 46 2.90 0.19 11.64
CA SER A 46 2.50 1.56 11.29
C SER A 46 1.95 1.67 9.86
N ALA A 47 2.55 0.92 8.91
CA ALA A 47 2.07 0.84 7.55
C ALA A 47 0.71 0.12 7.44
N LEU A 48 0.43 -0.83 8.33
CA LEU A 48 -0.86 -1.52 8.44
C LEU A 48 -1.97 -0.57 8.91
N ASP A 49 -1.67 0.33 9.87
CA ASP A 49 -2.60 1.37 10.31
C ASP A 49 -2.92 2.36 9.17
N GLN A 50 -1.89 2.78 8.41
CA GLN A 50 -2.07 3.62 7.23
C GLN A 50 -2.92 2.93 6.15
N LEU A 51 -2.78 1.62 5.99
CA LEU A 51 -3.63 0.84 5.08
C LEU A 51 -5.09 0.83 5.55
N GLY A 52 -5.35 0.80 6.86
CA GLY A 52 -6.67 0.97 7.43
C GLY A 52 -7.30 2.32 7.06
N LYS A 53 -6.51 3.40 7.09
CA LYS A 53 -6.93 4.74 6.64
C LYS A 53 -7.21 4.79 5.14
N ALA A 54 -6.40 4.13 4.31
CA ALA A 54 -6.65 3.99 2.88
C ALA A 54 -7.96 3.26 2.59
N ARG A 55 -8.27 2.20 3.36
CA ARG A 55 -9.55 1.48 3.28
C ARG A 55 -10.75 2.38 3.58
N SER A 56 -10.68 3.18 4.64
CA SER A 56 -11.75 4.13 4.99
C SER A 56 -11.93 5.20 3.90
N ALA A 57 -10.85 5.66 3.28
CA ALA A 57 -10.90 6.59 2.17
C ALA A 57 -11.57 5.97 0.92
N MET A 58 -11.35 4.67 0.64
CA MET A 58 -12.05 3.96 -0.44
C MET A 58 -13.56 3.87 -0.19
N PHE A 59 -13.99 3.62 1.04
CA PHE A 59 -15.42 3.65 1.38
C PHE A 59 -16.02 5.05 1.26
N ALA A 60 -15.27 6.10 1.64
CA ALA A 60 -15.69 7.48 1.42
C ALA A 60 -15.86 7.79 -0.09
N ALA A 61 -14.91 7.36 -0.93
CA ALA A 61 -15.03 7.48 -2.38
C ALA A 61 -16.24 6.72 -2.94
N ALA A 62 -16.52 5.52 -2.42
CA ALA A 62 -17.71 4.74 -2.80
C ALA A 62 -19.00 5.47 -2.44
N LEU A 63 -19.08 6.08 -1.26
CA LEU A 63 -20.25 6.87 -0.85
C LEU A 63 -20.45 8.10 -1.73
N LEU A 64 -19.37 8.81 -2.08
CA LEU A 64 -19.43 9.96 -2.99
C LEU A 64 -19.89 9.55 -4.40
N ALA A 65 -19.38 8.43 -4.93
CA ALA A 65 -19.78 7.91 -6.21
C ALA A 65 -21.27 7.48 -6.21
N LEU A 66 -21.73 6.85 -5.13
CA LEU A 66 -23.11 6.45 -4.93
C LEU A 66 -24.03 7.68 -4.88
N ALA A 67 -23.70 8.69 -4.09
CA ALA A 67 -24.47 9.93 -3.99
C ALA A 67 -24.56 10.63 -5.35
N SER A 68 -23.45 10.75 -6.08
CA SER A 68 -23.40 11.33 -7.43
C SER A 68 -24.26 10.55 -8.41
N GLY A 69 -24.20 9.21 -8.37
CA GLY A 69 -25.00 8.34 -9.23
C GLY A 69 -26.49 8.50 -8.99
N VAL A 70 -26.92 8.59 -7.74
CA VAL A 70 -28.33 8.82 -7.38
C VAL A 70 -28.80 10.19 -7.88
N VAL A 71 -28.01 11.25 -7.69
CA VAL A 71 -28.34 12.61 -8.16
C VAL A 71 -28.51 12.63 -9.69
N GLU A 72 -27.61 11.98 -10.43
CA GLU A 72 -27.73 11.91 -11.90
C GLU A 72 -28.95 11.12 -12.35
N LEU A 73 -29.30 10.03 -11.67
CA LEU A 73 -30.52 9.26 -11.96
C LEU A 73 -31.78 10.07 -11.71
N VAL A 74 -31.87 10.78 -10.57
CA VAL A 74 -33.04 11.63 -10.24
C VAL A 74 -33.18 12.75 -11.26
N ASN A 75 -32.08 13.35 -11.71
CA ASN A 75 -32.10 14.43 -12.69
C ASN A 75 -32.15 13.95 -14.15
N ALA A 76 -32.21 12.65 -14.41
CA ALA A 76 -32.18 12.10 -15.76
C ALA A 76 -33.40 12.48 -16.57
N GLN A 77 -34.63 12.56 -15.98
CA GLN A 77 -35.90 13.01 -16.57
C GLN A 77 -35.99 12.92 -18.12
N GLY A 78 -35.73 11.71 -18.67
CA GLY A 78 -35.75 11.47 -20.11
C GLY A 78 -34.44 11.74 -20.86
N ASN A 79 -33.39 12.21 -20.20
CA ASN A 79 -32.05 12.34 -20.78
C ASN A 79 -31.26 11.05 -20.64
N GLY A 80 -31.19 10.27 -21.75
CA GLY A 80 -30.51 8.97 -21.74
C GLY A 80 -29.03 9.03 -21.36
N VAL A 81 -28.32 10.12 -21.65
CA VAL A 81 -26.90 10.29 -21.27
C VAL A 81 -26.74 10.35 -19.74
N ARG A 82 -27.58 11.13 -19.06
CA ARG A 82 -27.54 11.21 -17.57
C ARG A 82 -27.90 9.89 -16.92
N LEU A 83 -28.85 9.16 -17.49
CA LEU A 83 -29.23 7.83 -17.01
C LEU A 83 -28.04 6.87 -17.08
N VAL A 84 -27.32 6.83 -18.21
CA VAL A 84 -26.13 6.00 -18.37
C VAL A 84 -25.03 6.39 -17.37
N VAL A 85 -24.77 7.70 -17.23
CA VAL A 85 -23.78 8.21 -16.26
C VAL A 85 -24.14 7.79 -14.83
N GLY A 86 -25.41 7.92 -14.43
CA GLY A 86 -25.88 7.51 -13.11
C GLY A 86 -25.67 6.01 -12.86
N ILE A 87 -26.00 5.15 -13.81
CA ILE A 87 -25.79 3.69 -13.71
C ILE A 87 -24.29 3.38 -13.58
N VAL A 88 -23.45 3.99 -14.39
CA VAL A 88 -21.99 3.79 -14.33
C VAL A 88 -21.42 4.19 -12.97
N MET A 89 -21.86 5.31 -12.40
CA MET A 89 -21.44 5.74 -11.07
C MET A 89 -21.84 4.75 -9.98
N LEU A 90 -23.03 4.14 -10.07
CA LEU A 90 -23.45 3.10 -9.12
C LEU A 90 -22.60 1.83 -9.24
N VAL A 91 -22.27 1.41 -10.46
CA VAL A 91 -21.37 0.26 -10.69
C VAL A 91 -19.98 0.54 -10.12
N LEU A 92 -19.46 1.75 -10.32
CA LEU A 92 -18.19 2.18 -9.75
C LEU A 92 -18.21 2.19 -8.21
N ALA A 93 -19.29 2.68 -7.60
CA ALA A 93 -19.46 2.65 -6.15
C ALA A 93 -19.37 1.21 -5.60
N GLY A 94 -20.07 0.25 -6.25
CA GLY A 94 -19.97 -1.18 -5.94
C GLY A 94 -18.54 -1.72 -6.10
N GLY A 95 -17.84 -1.32 -7.17
CA GLY A 95 -16.44 -1.65 -7.40
C GLY A 95 -15.52 -1.16 -6.28
N TYR A 96 -15.67 0.07 -5.83
CA TYR A 96 -14.87 0.62 -4.72
C TYR A 96 -15.12 -0.09 -3.39
N VAL A 97 -16.36 -0.49 -3.09
CA VAL A 97 -16.68 -1.32 -1.94
C VAL A 97 -15.99 -2.68 -2.05
N ALA A 98 -16.09 -3.34 -3.19
CA ALA A 98 -15.45 -4.63 -3.42
C ALA A 98 -13.92 -4.56 -3.26
N ILE A 99 -13.28 -3.51 -3.81
CA ILE A 99 -11.86 -3.23 -3.64
C ILE A 99 -11.52 -3.01 -2.16
N GLY A 100 -12.27 -2.15 -1.45
CA GLY A 100 -12.08 -1.87 -0.04
C GLY A 100 -12.17 -3.11 0.85
N CYS A 101 -13.08 -4.05 0.53
CA CYS A 101 -13.21 -5.33 1.23
C CYS A 101 -12.03 -6.28 0.95
N ASN A 102 -11.49 -6.28 -0.25
CA ASN A 102 -10.45 -7.21 -0.69
C ASN A 102 -9.02 -6.65 -0.63
N VAL A 103 -8.82 -5.40 -0.21
CA VAL A 103 -7.51 -4.72 -0.14
C VAL A 103 -6.45 -5.55 0.61
N ARG A 104 -6.84 -6.35 1.58
CA ARG A 104 -5.91 -7.23 2.32
C ARG A 104 -5.28 -8.34 1.48
N LYS A 105 -5.93 -8.81 0.40
CA LYS A 105 -5.47 -9.97 -0.38
C LYS A 105 -4.58 -9.59 -1.57
N SER A 106 -4.84 -8.45 -2.23
CA SER A 106 -4.12 -8.02 -3.44
C SER A 106 -4.08 -6.49 -3.53
N GLN A 107 -3.47 -5.87 -2.51
CA GLN A 107 -3.51 -4.44 -2.23
C GLN A 107 -3.10 -3.57 -3.41
N LEU A 108 -1.97 -3.90 -4.03
CA LEU A 108 -1.38 -3.07 -5.07
C LEU A 108 -2.17 -3.16 -6.38
N VAL A 109 -2.55 -4.37 -6.79
CA VAL A 109 -3.29 -4.60 -8.04
C VAL A 109 -4.66 -3.94 -8.00
N LEU A 110 -5.40 -4.10 -6.89
CA LEU A 110 -6.74 -3.53 -6.73
C LEU A 110 -6.70 -1.99 -6.63
N SER A 111 -5.70 -1.42 -5.94
CA SER A 111 -5.55 0.03 -5.84
C SER A 111 -5.18 0.65 -7.18
N VAL A 112 -4.31 0.02 -7.96
CA VAL A 112 -3.95 0.47 -9.32
C VAL A 112 -5.14 0.34 -10.26
N ALA A 113 -5.89 -0.76 -10.21
CA ALA A 113 -7.10 -0.93 -11.02
C ALA A 113 -8.14 0.17 -10.71
N GLY A 114 -8.36 0.48 -9.42
CA GLY A 114 -9.24 1.56 -9.00
C GLY A 114 -8.78 2.93 -9.49
N LEU A 115 -7.48 3.21 -9.48
CA LEU A 115 -6.90 4.45 -9.99
C LEU A 115 -7.12 4.58 -11.51
N VAL A 116 -6.86 3.53 -12.28
CA VAL A 116 -7.06 3.52 -13.74
C VAL A 116 -8.53 3.78 -14.08
N VAL A 117 -9.44 3.09 -13.40
CA VAL A 117 -10.88 3.29 -13.58
C VAL A 117 -11.27 4.73 -13.24
N SER A 118 -10.76 5.30 -12.15
CA SER A 118 -11.04 6.69 -11.78
C SER A 118 -10.52 7.70 -12.79
N ALA A 119 -9.38 7.43 -13.42
CA ALA A 119 -8.78 8.31 -14.43
C ALA A 119 -9.65 8.41 -15.70
N PHE A 120 -10.36 7.35 -16.09
CA PHE A 120 -11.30 7.37 -17.22
C PHE A 120 -12.54 8.25 -16.96
N PHE A 121 -12.90 8.47 -15.70
CA PHE A 121 -14.08 9.24 -15.30
C PHE A 121 -13.76 10.64 -14.76
N LEU A 122 -12.60 11.19 -15.11
CA LEU A 122 -12.08 12.51 -14.68
C LEU A 122 -12.88 13.71 -15.20
N SER A 123 -14.16 13.56 -15.50
CA SER A 123 -15.03 14.66 -15.91
C SER A 123 -15.70 15.32 -14.70
N GLY A 124 -15.02 16.33 -14.13
CA GLY A 124 -15.56 17.18 -13.06
C GLY A 124 -14.78 17.11 -11.75
N VAL A 125 -15.15 17.97 -10.81
CA VAL A 125 -14.48 18.14 -9.51
C VAL A 125 -14.47 16.84 -8.69
N PHE A 126 -15.55 16.07 -8.74
CA PHE A 126 -15.64 14.79 -8.02
C PHE A 126 -14.68 13.73 -8.58
N GLY A 127 -14.46 13.68 -9.89
CA GLY A 127 -13.49 12.77 -10.49
C GLY A 127 -12.06 13.05 -10.05
N VAL A 128 -11.67 14.32 -9.92
CA VAL A 128 -10.35 14.72 -9.42
C VAL A 128 -10.15 14.32 -7.97
N VAL A 129 -11.17 14.50 -7.13
CA VAL A 129 -11.12 14.11 -5.70
C VAL A 129 -10.97 12.59 -5.56
N ILE A 130 -11.77 11.82 -6.30
CA ILE A 130 -11.70 10.35 -6.28
C ILE A 130 -10.33 9.87 -6.76
N ALA A 131 -9.79 10.43 -7.86
CA ALA A 131 -8.47 10.10 -8.36
C ALA A 131 -7.36 10.42 -7.34
N GLY A 132 -7.45 11.55 -6.63
CA GLY A 132 -6.53 11.90 -5.54
C GLY A 132 -6.57 10.89 -4.40
N VAL A 133 -7.75 10.49 -3.95
CA VAL A 133 -7.94 9.46 -2.91
C VAL A 133 -7.35 8.12 -3.35
N MET A 134 -7.55 7.73 -4.61
CA MET A 134 -7.00 6.49 -5.15
C MET A 134 -5.48 6.54 -5.29
N ALA A 135 -4.90 7.67 -5.69
CA ALA A 135 -3.45 7.84 -5.73
C ALA A 135 -2.82 7.68 -4.33
N LEU A 136 -3.44 8.24 -3.30
CA LEU A 136 -3.02 8.04 -1.91
C LEU A 136 -3.11 6.58 -1.49
N SER A 137 -4.15 5.86 -1.88
CA SER A 137 -4.29 4.44 -1.55
C SER A 137 -3.21 3.57 -2.20
N VAL A 138 -2.82 3.87 -3.45
CA VAL A 138 -1.69 3.22 -4.13
C VAL A 138 -0.37 3.51 -3.39
N TRP A 139 -0.15 4.76 -3.00
CA TRP A 139 1.02 5.14 -2.24
C TRP A 139 1.16 4.33 -0.94
N PHE A 140 0.10 4.26 -0.14
CA PHE A 140 0.10 3.47 1.10
C PHE A 140 0.29 1.97 0.86
N ALA A 141 -0.30 1.41 -0.21
CA ALA A 141 -0.10 0.02 -0.58
C ALA A 141 1.37 -0.28 -0.95
N VAL A 142 2.05 0.63 -1.65
CA VAL A 142 3.47 0.52 -1.98
C VAL A 142 4.35 0.58 -0.72
N LEU A 143 4.05 1.50 0.20
CA LEU A 143 4.79 1.59 1.46
C LEU A 143 4.67 0.30 2.28
N TYR A 144 3.45 -0.23 2.40
CA TYR A 144 3.20 -1.48 3.11
C TYR A 144 3.93 -2.67 2.49
N THR A 145 3.88 -2.83 1.16
CA THR A 145 4.57 -3.94 0.48
C THR A 145 6.08 -3.88 0.67
N LYS A 146 6.69 -2.69 0.66
CA LYS A 146 8.11 -2.49 0.95
C LYS A 146 8.46 -2.83 2.40
N ALA A 147 7.66 -2.40 3.37
CA ALA A 147 7.87 -2.69 4.79
C ALA A 147 7.82 -4.20 5.07
N VAL A 148 6.81 -4.90 4.55
CA VAL A 148 6.66 -6.36 4.71
C VAL A 148 7.78 -7.13 3.99
N ALA A 149 8.21 -6.68 2.81
CA ALA A 149 9.33 -7.31 2.11
C ALA A 149 10.63 -7.21 2.91
N ARG A 150 10.91 -6.04 3.50
CA ARG A 150 12.07 -5.81 4.35
C ARG A 150 12.05 -6.67 5.62
N GLU A 151 10.89 -6.78 6.27
CA GLU A 151 10.72 -7.65 7.43
C GLU A 151 11.02 -9.12 7.10
N ARG A 152 10.48 -9.64 5.99
CA ARG A 152 10.72 -11.01 5.52
C ARG A 152 12.19 -11.28 5.22
N GLU A 153 12.87 -10.33 4.57
CA GLU A 153 14.30 -10.44 4.28
C GLU A 153 15.14 -10.53 5.56
N LEU A 154 14.85 -9.67 6.55
CA LEU A 154 15.56 -9.69 7.83
C LEU A 154 15.30 -10.98 8.62
N ARG A 155 14.08 -11.49 8.63
CA ARG A 155 13.76 -12.79 9.23
C ARG A 155 14.56 -13.93 8.58
N ALA A 156 14.58 -13.98 7.25
CA ALA A 156 15.32 -15.00 6.52
C ALA A 156 16.84 -14.94 6.78
N LYS A 157 17.41 -13.73 6.96
CA LYS A 157 18.81 -13.56 7.35
C LYS A 157 19.06 -14.05 8.77
N LEU A 158 18.17 -13.76 9.71
CA LEU A 158 18.29 -14.19 11.10
C LEU A 158 18.19 -15.72 11.25
N GLU A 159 17.32 -16.37 10.48
CA GLU A 159 17.21 -17.83 10.45
C GLU A 159 18.49 -18.53 9.98
N LYS A 160 19.21 -17.93 9.05
CA LYS A 160 20.49 -18.46 8.56
C LYS A 160 21.62 -18.33 9.58
N LEU A 161 21.46 -17.51 10.61
CA LEU A 161 22.44 -17.32 11.68
C LEU A 161 22.21 -18.25 12.88
N LYS A 162 21.00 -18.79 13.03
CA LYS A 162 20.69 -19.82 14.03
C LYS A 162 21.23 -21.16 13.59
#